data_b7f6d0747ef1bae7db282df4022c8ad8
#
_entry.id   b7f6d0747ef1bae7db282df4022c8ad8
#
_cell.length_a   1.000
_cell.length_b   1.000
_cell.length_c   1.000
_cell.angle_alpha   90.00
_cell.angle_beta   90.00
_cell.angle_gamma   90.00
#
_symmetry.space_group_name_H-M   'P 1'
#
loop_
_entity.id
_entity.type
_entity.pdbx_description
1 polymer ?
#
loop_
_entity_poly.entity_id
_entity_poly.type
_entity_poly.pdbx_seq_one_letter_code
_entity_poly.pdbx_strand_id
1 'polypeptide(L)'
;MASITQRIGTYLGGVSKQSDDKKLPGQVRECYNGFPDATYGLTKRPGFEHILNLGTGSTYDGGKWFFIKRDNDEEYIGVIKGTTIAIWNALTGVSATVTYPDGTSYLNGDRTNYKVITVQDTSIIINSKNNVT
;
A
#
# COMPACT_ATOMS: atom_id res chain seq x y z
N MET A 1 52.60 14.30 -2.10
CA MET A 1 51.33 14.08 -2.77
C MET A 1 50.28 14.98 -2.13
N ALA A 2 49.59 15.80 -2.92
CA ALA A 2 48.52 16.65 -2.40
C ALA A 2 47.31 15.77 -2.05
N SER A 3 46.79 15.91 -0.82
CA SER A 3 45.55 15.23 -0.39
C SER A 3 44.36 15.93 -1.04
N ILE A 4 43.57 15.20 -1.82
CA ILE A 4 42.30 15.70 -2.36
C ILE A 4 41.23 15.36 -1.35
N THR A 5 40.67 16.38 -0.69
CA THR A 5 39.54 16.22 0.22
C THR A 5 38.27 16.63 -0.50
N GLN A 6 37.37 15.68 -0.75
CA GLN A 6 36.06 15.97 -1.29
C GLN A 6 35.03 15.98 -0.13
N ARG A 7 34.36 17.10 0.05
CA ARG A 7 33.25 17.19 1.01
C ARG A 7 31.95 16.70 0.35
N ILE A 8 31.43 15.59 0.83
CA ILE A 8 30.12 15.08 0.40
C ILE A 8 29.06 15.84 1.18
N GLY A 9 28.16 16.53 0.46
CA GLY A 9 27.05 17.27 1.07
C GLY A 9 25.95 16.34 1.60
N THR A 10 24.92 16.94 2.18
CA THR A 10 23.72 16.22 2.60
C THR A 10 22.98 15.68 1.38
N TYR A 11 22.61 14.40 1.38
CA TYR A 11 21.90 13.75 0.27
C TYR A 11 20.38 14.04 0.28
N LEU A 12 20.03 15.34 0.35
CA LEU A 12 18.63 15.80 0.39
C LEU A 12 18.05 16.09 -1.00
N GLY A 13 18.89 16.05 -2.03
CA GLY A 13 18.47 16.35 -3.42
C GLY A 13 17.62 15.27 -4.08
N GLY A 14 17.31 14.17 -3.37
CA GLY A 14 16.50 13.07 -3.89
C GLY A 14 17.23 12.16 -4.87
N VAL A 15 16.46 11.32 -5.57
CA VAL A 15 16.97 10.35 -6.55
C VAL A 15 16.92 10.95 -7.96
N SER A 16 18.06 10.96 -8.65
CA SER A 16 18.15 11.39 -10.04
C SER A 16 18.76 10.28 -10.91
N LYS A 17 18.06 9.95 -11.99
CA LYS A 17 18.54 8.98 -13.02
C LYS A 17 19.40 9.63 -14.13
N GLN A 18 19.66 10.92 -14.03
CA GLN A 18 20.54 11.61 -14.96
C GLN A 18 21.97 11.08 -14.88
N SER A 19 22.76 11.35 -15.91
CA SER A 19 24.19 11.08 -15.91
C SER A 19 24.89 11.84 -14.78
N ASP A 20 26.01 11.31 -14.30
CA ASP A 20 26.68 11.85 -13.09
C ASP A 20 27.19 13.28 -13.28
N ASP A 21 27.52 13.68 -14.53
CA ASP A 21 27.92 15.05 -14.93
C ASP A 21 26.76 16.07 -14.85
N LYS A 22 25.50 15.59 -14.86
CA LYS A 22 24.29 16.44 -14.82
C LYS A 22 23.57 16.42 -13.48
N LYS A 23 24.03 15.59 -12.54
CA LYS A 23 23.43 15.54 -11.22
C LYS A 23 23.80 16.77 -10.40
N LEU A 24 22.81 17.29 -9.71
CA LEU A 24 23.04 18.34 -8.73
C LEU A 24 23.72 17.79 -7.47
N PRO A 25 24.53 18.60 -6.78
CA PRO A 25 25.08 18.21 -5.49
C PRO A 25 23.99 17.77 -4.52
N GLY A 26 24.20 16.63 -3.84
CA GLY A 26 23.23 16.08 -2.90
C GLY A 26 22.17 15.16 -3.53
N GLN A 27 22.21 14.94 -4.84
CA GLN A 27 21.38 13.91 -5.47
C GLN A 27 22.09 12.54 -5.45
N VAL A 28 21.29 11.47 -5.30
CA VAL A 28 21.76 10.09 -5.36
C VAL A 28 21.18 9.37 -6.58
N ARG A 29 21.89 8.36 -7.08
CA ARG A 29 21.43 7.54 -8.21
C ARG A 29 20.32 6.60 -7.81
N GLU A 30 20.44 6.02 -6.62
CA GLU A 30 19.51 5.07 -6.04
C GLU A 30 19.47 5.23 -4.52
N CYS A 31 18.32 5.01 -3.91
CA CYS A 31 18.16 5.06 -2.47
C CYS A 31 17.23 3.92 -2.04
N TYR A 32 17.79 2.92 -1.36
CA TYR A 32 17.06 1.81 -0.79
C TYR A 32 17.04 1.93 0.73
N ASN A 33 15.86 1.85 1.33
CA ASN A 33 15.65 1.96 2.78
C ASN A 33 16.20 3.25 3.40
N GLY A 34 16.45 4.27 2.59
CA GLY A 34 16.83 5.61 3.01
C GLY A 34 15.65 6.56 2.97
N PHE A 35 15.65 7.51 3.90
CA PHE A 35 14.67 8.59 3.98
C PHE A 35 15.44 9.93 4.07
N PRO A 36 15.21 10.88 3.14
CA PRO A 36 15.82 12.20 3.22
C PRO A 36 15.10 13.02 4.30
N ASP A 37 15.83 13.37 5.34
CA ASP A 37 15.35 14.21 6.44
C ASP A 37 16.04 15.57 6.41
N ALA A 38 15.27 16.65 6.52
CA ALA A 38 15.80 18.02 6.43
C ALA A 38 16.77 18.35 7.57
N THR A 39 16.61 17.72 8.73
CA THR A 39 17.43 17.96 9.93
C THR A 39 18.67 17.08 9.95
N TYR A 40 18.49 15.79 9.67
CA TYR A 40 19.54 14.78 9.84
C TYR A 40 20.20 14.33 8.53
N GLY A 41 19.74 14.81 7.39
CA GLY A 41 20.24 14.37 6.10
C GLY A 41 19.61 13.04 5.66
N LEU A 42 20.39 12.18 5.04
CA LEU A 42 19.92 10.85 4.64
C LEU A 42 19.94 9.91 5.85
N THR A 43 18.77 9.52 6.31
CA THR A 43 18.59 8.62 7.45
C THR A 43 18.04 7.26 6.99
N LYS A 44 18.08 6.27 7.88
CA LYS A 44 17.42 4.99 7.66
C LYS A 44 15.90 5.19 7.64
N ARG A 45 15.22 4.54 6.71
CA ARG A 45 13.76 4.52 6.67
C ARG A 45 13.20 4.04 8.03
N PRO A 46 12.16 4.69 8.58
CA PRO A 46 11.46 4.20 9.77
C PRO A 46 10.98 2.76 9.58
N GLY A 47 10.90 2.00 10.66
CA GLY A 47 10.28 0.69 10.67
C GLY A 47 8.78 0.78 10.34
N PHE A 48 8.17 -0.39 10.08
CA PHE A 48 6.72 -0.49 10.03
C PHE A 48 6.18 -0.62 11.45
N GLU A 49 5.08 0.05 11.72
CA GLU A 49 4.29 -0.19 12.91
C GLU A 49 3.36 -1.37 12.65
N HIS A 50 3.33 -2.31 13.60
CA HIS A 50 2.40 -3.44 13.53
C HIS A 50 1.07 -3.00 14.15
N ILE A 51 0.00 -2.99 13.36
CA ILE A 51 -1.33 -2.57 13.82
C ILE A 51 -2.12 -3.81 14.28
N LEU A 52 -2.24 -4.83 13.44
CA LEU A 52 -3.05 -6.01 13.74
C LEU A 52 -2.65 -7.22 12.86
N ASN A 53 -2.80 -8.41 13.43
CA ASN A 53 -2.80 -9.66 12.65
C ASN A 53 -4.20 -9.91 12.10
N LEU A 54 -4.35 -9.88 10.79
CA LEU A 54 -5.60 -10.16 10.09
C LEU A 54 -5.79 -11.67 9.90
N GLY A 55 -6.26 -12.35 10.93
CA GLY A 55 -6.49 -13.78 10.92
C GLY A 55 -5.25 -14.61 11.30
N THR A 56 -5.45 -15.92 11.45
CA THR A 56 -4.41 -16.90 11.78
C THR A 56 -4.17 -17.83 10.61
N GLY A 57 -2.90 -18.19 10.38
CA GLY A 57 -2.51 -19.12 9.33
C GLY A 57 -2.92 -18.66 7.93
N SER A 58 -3.56 -19.53 7.17
CA SER A 58 -3.94 -19.31 5.77
C SER A 58 -5.37 -18.79 5.56
N THR A 59 -6.01 -18.22 6.59
CA THR A 59 -7.43 -17.82 6.53
C THR A 59 -7.76 -16.99 5.28
N TYR A 60 -6.89 -16.04 4.92
CA TYR A 60 -7.10 -15.15 3.79
C TYR A 60 -6.14 -15.37 2.62
N ASP A 61 -5.39 -16.49 2.62
CA ASP A 61 -4.51 -16.83 1.53
C ASP A 61 -5.27 -16.98 0.22
N GLY A 62 -4.73 -16.40 -0.85
CA GLY A 62 -5.38 -16.39 -2.15
C GLY A 62 -6.62 -15.49 -2.25
N GLY A 63 -6.96 -14.74 -1.22
CA GLY A 63 -8.02 -13.73 -1.26
C GLY A 63 -7.66 -12.53 -2.14
N LYS A 64 -8.67 -11.81 -2.62
CA LYS A 64 -8.50 -10.52 -3.30
C LYS A 64 -8.50 -9.42 -2.28
N TRP A 65 -7.34 -8.84 -2.02
CA TRP A 65 -7.19 -7.67 -1.17
C TRP A 65 -7.52 -6.39 -1.92
N PHE A 66 -8.14 -5.44 -1.22
CA PHE A 66 -8.43 -4.11 -1.71
C PHE A 66 -8.36 -3.09 -0.57
N PHE A 67 -8.21 -1.85 -0.94
CA PHE A 67 -8.07 -0.74 0.00
C PHE A 67 -9.16 0.29 -0.28
N ILE A 68 -9.78 0.79 0.78
CA ILE A 68 -10.77 1.85 0.73
C ILE A 68 -10.18 3.03 1.47
N LYS A 69 -9.95 4.12 0.75
CA LYS A 69 -9.55 5.39 1.35
C LYS A 69 -10.64 6.41 1.11
N ARG A 70 -11.37 6.73 2.14
CA ARG A 70 -12.41 7.75 2.13
C ARG A 70 -11.80 9.12 2.39
N ASP A 71 -11.08 9.24 3.51
CA ASP A 71 -10.33 10.43 3.91
C ASP A 71 -9.10 10.03 4.76
N ASN A 72 -8.53 10.96 5.51
CA ASN A 72 -7.36 10.67 6.35
C ASN A 72 -7.71 9.94 7.66
N ASP A 73 -8.96 9.99 8.08
CA ASP A 73 -9.43 9.40 9.32
C ASP A 73 -10.21 8.09 9.08
N GLU A 74 -10.64 7.86 7.83
CA GLU A 74 -11.41 6.67 7.44
C GLU A 74 -10.71 5.91 6.31
N GLU A 75 -9.86 5.00 6.70
CA GLU A 75 -9.16 4.08 5.82
C GLU A 75 -9.50 2.63 6.20
N TYR A 76 -9.82 1.81 5.22
CA TYR A 76 -10.16 0.41 5.44
C TYR A 76 -9.38 -0.51 4.51
N ILE A 77 -9.03 -1.68 5.00
CA ILE A 77 -8.51 -2.77 4.21
C ILE A 77 -9.56 -3.89 4.17
N GLY A 78 -9.81 -4.40 2.98
CA GLY A 78 -10.76 -5.47 2.78
C GLY A 78 -10.17 -6.65 2.04
N VAL A 79 -10.75 -7.82 2.24
CA VAL A 79 -10.42 -9.04 1.50
C VAL A 79 -11.68 -9.75 1.07
N ILE A 80 -11.70 -10.20 -0.19
CA ILE A 80 -12.72 -11.12 -0.73
C ILE A 80 -12.11 -12.51 -0.73
N LYS A 81 -12.70 -13.43 0.01
CA LYS A 81 -12.27 -14.84 0.08
C LYS A 81 -13.47 -15.77 0.06
N GLY A 82 -13.51 -16.67 -0.92
CA GLY A 82 -14.68 -17.52 -1.14
C GLY A 82 -15.93 -16.66 -1.38
N THR A 83 -16.95 -16.87 -0.59
CA THR A 83 -18.24 -16.15 -0.65
C THR A 83 -18.35 -15.03 0.39
N THR A 84 -17.25 -14.61 1.00
CA THR A 84 -17.25 -13.64 2.08
C THR A 84 -16.32 -12.46 1.80
N ILE A 85 -16.67 -11.32 2.38
CA ILE A 85 -15.84 -10.13 2.44
C ILE A 85 -15.57 -9.85 3.91
N ALA A 86 -14.32 -9.63 4.25
CA ALA A 86 -13.93 -9.13 5.56
C ALA A 86 -13.29 -7.76 5.39
N ILE A 87 -13.62 -6.83 6.29
CA ILE A 87 -13.17 -5.44 6.24
C ILE A 87 -12.70 -5.03 7.64
N TRP A 88 -11.59 -4.30 7.69
CA TRP A 88 -11.06 -3.73 8.93
C TRP A 88 -10.68 -2.27 8.70
N ASN A 89 -10.84 -1.48 9.74
CA ASN A 89 -10.28 -0.13 9.77
C ASN A 89 -8.74 -0.24 9.78
N ALA A 90 -8.09 0.38 8.81
CA ALA A 90 -6.64 0.26 8.63
C ALA A 90 -5.84 1.02 9.70
N LEU A 91 -6.46 1.99 10.38
CA LEU A 91 -5.83 2.79 11.44
C LEU A 91 -5.95 2.14 12.81
N THR A 92 -7.12 1.52 13.10
CA THR A 92 -7.42 0.97 14.43
C THR A 92 -7.40 -0.56 14.49
N GLY A 93 -7.48 -1.24 13.35
CA GLY A 93 -7.60 -2.69 13.26
C GLY A 93 -8.99 -3.25 13.61
N VAL A 94 -9.97 -2.40 13.91
CA VAL A 94 -11.31 -2.85 14.26
C VAL A 94 -12.02 -3.42 13.02
N SER A 95 -12.61 -4.62 13.16
CA SER A 95 -13.38 -5.25 12.06
C SER A 95 -14.71 -4.55 11.86
N ALA A 96 -15.08 -4.33 10.60
CA ALA A 96 -16.40 -3.84 10.22
C ALA A 96 -17.36 -5.02 9.99
N THR A 97 -18.62 -4.84 10.35
CA THR A 97 -19.68 -5.81 10.05
C THR A 97 -20.09 -5.69 8.58
N VAL A 98 -20.04 -6.80 7.85
CA VAL A 98 -20.47 -6.86 6.44
C VAL A 98 -21.80 -7.60 6.36
N THR A 99 -22.81 -6.99 5.76
CA THR A 99 -24.13 -7.59 5.51
C THR A 99 -24.32 -7.81 4.01
N TYR A 100 -25.07 -8.85 3.65
CA TYR A 100 -25.31 -9.24 2.27
C TYR A 100 -26.83 -9.31 2.00
N PRO A 101 -27.50 -8.17 1.74
CA PRO A 101 -28.95 -8.15 1.53
C PRO A 101 -29.43 -9.08 0.41
N ASP A 102 -28.63 -9.13 -0.68
CA ASP A 102 -28.95 -9.92 -1.88
C ASP A 102 -28.17 -11.25 -1.94
N GLY A 103 -27.59 -11.68 -0.82
CA GLY A 103 -26.81 -12.91 -0.70
C GLY A 103 -25.38 -12.76 -1.22
N THR A 104 -24.69 -13.89 -1.31
CA THR A 104 -23.25 -13.95 -1.62
C THR A 104 -22.93 -14.66 -2.94
N SER A 105 -23.93 -15.00 -3.74
CA SER A 105 -23.75 -15.76 -4.99
C SER A 105 -22.81 -15.10 -5.99
N TYR A 106 -22.74 -13.77 -5.98
CA TYR A 106 -21.83 -13.00 -6.80
C TYR A 106 -20.35 -13.18 -6.42
N LEU A 107 -20.08 -13.58 -5.17
CA LEU A 107 -18.73 -13.75 -4.63
C LEU A 107 -18.20 -15.19 -4.84
N ASN A 108 -18.29 -15.71 -6.04
CA ASN A 108 -17.91 -17.08 -6.38
C ASN A 108 -16.65 -17.17 -7.26
N GLY A 109 -15.94 -16.07 -7.44
CA GLY A 109 -14.73 -15.98 -8.28
C GLY A 109 -13.43 -16.22 -7.50
N ASP A 110 -12.36 -16.42 -8.24
CA ASP A 110 -11.01 -16.38 -7.71
C ASP A 110 -10.49 -14.95 -7.61
N ARG A 111 -9.39 -14.74 -6.90
CA ARG A 111 -8.79 -13.41 -6.73
C ARG A 111 -8.53 -12.66 -8.04
N THR A 112 -8.26 -13.38 -9.12
CA THR A 112 -7.98 -12.84 -10.46
C THR A 112 -9.24 -12.35 -11.18
N ASN A 113 -10.41 -12.83 -10.77
CA ASN A 113 -11.69 -12.44 -11.36
C ASN A 113 -12.21 -11.10 -10.81
N TYR A 114 -11.72 -10.68 -9.64
CA TYR A 114 -12.22 -9.47 -8.99
C TYR A 114 -11.42 -8.23 -9.38
N LYS A 115 -12.15 -7.17 -9.71
CA LYS A 115 -11.65 -5.80 -9.75
C LYS A 115 -12.46 -4.98 -8.76
N VAL A 116 -11.79 -4.18 -7.96
CA VAL A 116 -12.44 -3.30 -6.96
C VAL A 116 -12.02 -1.88 -7.26
N ILE A 117 -12.99 -1.00 -7.34
CA ILE A 117 -12.80 0.44 -7.55
C ILE A 117 -13.59 1.15 -6.46
N THR A 118 -12.96 2.05 -5.74
CA THR A 118 -13.62 2.87 -4.72
C THR A 118 -13.73 4.30 -5.21
N VAL A 119 -14.93 4.85 -5.14
CA VAL A 119 -15.21 6.25 -5.45
C VAL A 119 -15.99 6.81 -4.27
N GLN A 120 -15.39 7.74 -3.55
CA GLN A 120 -15.95 8.28 -2.31
C GLN A 120 -16.34 7.16 -1.32
N ASP A 121 -17.61 7.09 -0.93
CA ASP A 121 -18.16 6.13 0.05
C ASP A 121 -18.59 4.80 -0.58
N THR A 122 -18.46 4.66 -1.88
CA THR A 122 -18.95 3.48 -2.60
C THR A 122 -17.79 2.69 -3.20
N SER A 123 -17.73 1.39 -2.90
CA SER A 123 -16.82 0.46 -3.55
C SER A 123 -17.58 -0.45 -4.51
N ILE A 124 -17.18 -0.45 -5.76
CA ILE A 124 -17.74 -1.27 -6.81
C ILE A 124 -16.86 -2.50 -6.98
N ILE A 125 -17.45 -3.68 -6.78
CA ILE A 125 -16.77 -4.96 -6.95
C ILE A 125 -17.27 -5.59 -8.25
N ILE A 126 -16.36 -5.81 -9.18
CA ILE A 126 -16.64 -6.46 -10.46
C ILE A 126 -16.08 -7.88 -10.39
N ASN A 127 -16.91 -8.88 -10.70
CA ASN A 127 -16.50 -10.27 -10.83
C ASN A 127 -16.65 -10.69 -12.30
N SER A 128 -15.53 -10.86 -13.01
CA SER A 128 -15.50 -11.24 -14.42
C SER A 128 -15.97 -12.67 -14.70
N LYS A 129 -16.15 -13.49 -13.67
CA LYS A 129 -16.70 -14.85 -13.79
C LYS A 129 -18.22 -14.85 -13.98
N ASN A 130 -18.90 -13.82 -13.48
CA ASN A 130 -20.36 -13.72 -13.51
C ASN A 130 -20.79 -12.68 -14.54
N ASN A 131 -21.66 -13.08 -15.47
CA ASN A 131 -22.37 -12.14 -16.32
C ASN A 131 -23.59 -11.62 -15.55
N VAL A 132 -23.73 -10.30 -15.49
CA VAL A 132 -24.95 -9.67 -15.01
C VAL A 132 -25.94 -9.72 -16.21
N THR A 133 -26.97 -10.52 -16.09
CA THR A 133 -28.10 -10.58 -17.04
C THR A 133 -29.19 -9.62 -16.62
#